data_cf02cab81e9563e7541400901c63bcb1
#
_entry.id   cf02cab81e9563e7541400901c63bcb1
#
_cell.length_a   1.000
_cell.length_b   1.000
_cell.length_c   1.000
_cell.angle_alpha   90.00
_cell.angle_beta   90.00
_cell.angle_gamma   90.00
#
_symmetry.space_group_name_H-M   'P 1'
#
loop_
_entity.id
_entity.type
_entity.pdbx_description
1 polymer ?
#
loop_
_entity_poly.entity_id
_entity_poly.type
_entity_poly.pdbx_seq_one_letter_code
_entity_poly.pdbx_strand_id
1 'polypeptide(L)'
;MRNERITYEDQYQGHPIMTDEAKQLGCKESILQKIDQIMTDMSNRHSKVYFMRYDVRFPQGYGHPNDNELFSQFQESFIKNRKRAGYDPAYIAVRECSKEKHQHYHVALMLDGHKTQ
;
A
#
# COMPACT_ATOMS: atom_id res chain seq x y z
N MET A 1 -14.68 19.27 -0.41
CA MET A 1 -13.28 18.84 -0.34
C MET A 1 -13.04 18.13 0.98
N ARG A 2 -12.48 16.96 0.91
CA ARG A 2 -12.24 16.16 2.09
C ARG A 2 -10.95 16.59 2.76
N ASN A 3 -11.01 16.96 4.05
CA ASN A 3 -9.80 17.27 4.81
C ASN A 3 -9.13 15.97 5.23
N GLU A 4 -7.93 15.74 4.73
CA GLU A 4 -7.13 14.62 5.13
C GLU A 4 -6.58 14.86 6.52
N ARG A 5 -6.80 13.91 7.43
CA ARG A 5 -6.21 13.97 8.75
C ARG A 5 -4.82 13.36 8.70
N ILE A 6 -3.86 14.12 9.20
CA ILE A 6 -2.47 13.66 9.29
C ILE A 6 -2.13 13.55 10.76
N THR A 7 -1.63 12.40 11.17
CA THR A 7 -1.20 12.18 12.55
C THR A 7 0.32 12.20 12.63
N TYR A 8 0.82 12.80 13.72
CA TYR A 8 2.24 12.79 14.06
C TYR A 8 2.50 11.95 15.31
N GLU A 9 1.50 11.23 15.78
CA GLU A 9 1.65 10.31 16.90
C GLU A 9 2.61 9.18 16.51
N ASP A 10 3.20 8.54 17.52
CA ASP A 10 4.08 7.40 17.27
C ASP A 10 3.34 6.06 17.27
N GLN A 11 2.02 6.10 17.46
CA GLN A 11 1.16 4.92 17.46
C GLN A 11 -0.15 5.21 16.75
N TYR A 12 -0.72 4.16 16.17
CA TYR A 12 -2.07 4.18 15.60
C TYR A 12 -2.75 2.88 15.98
N GLN A 13 -3.85 2.96 16.70
CA GLN A 13 -4.62 1.78 17.16
C GLN A 13 -3.72 0.79 17.91
N GLY A 14 -2.76 1.30 18.68
CA GLY A 14 -1.82 0.48 19.43
C GLY A 14 -0.64 -0.05 18.63
N HIS A 15 -0.57 0.25 17.35
CA HIS A 15 0.54 -0.18 16.48
C HIS A 15 1.54 0.96 16.34
N PRO A 16 2.85 0.69 16.50
CA PRO A 16 3.86 1.73 16.29
C PRO A 16 3.91 2.15 14.82
N ILE A 17 4.03 3.45 14.61
CA ILE A 17 4.16 4.01 13.27
C ILE A 17 5.31 5.01 13.26
N MET A 18 5.85 5.27 12.07
CA MET A 18 6.98 6.19 11.92
C MET A 18 6.48 7.58 11.55
N THR A 19 6.75 8.54 12.43
CA THR A 19 6.43 9.93 12.19
C THR A 19 7.58 10.79 12.68
N ASP A 20 7.69 12.02 12.18
CA ASP A 20 8.65 12.98 12.64
C ASP A 20 8.04 14.38 12.49
N GLU A 21 7.50 14.89 13.58
CA GLU A 21 6.80 16.17 13.55
C GLU A 21 7.72 17.33 13.19
N ALA A 22 8.97 17.28 13.65
CA ALA A 22 9.93 18.34 13.36
C ALA A 22 10.24 18.45 11.87
N LYS A 23 10.18 17.33 11.15
CA LYS A 23 10.36 17.29 9.69
C LYS A 23 9.04 17.27 8.94
N GLN A 24 7.93 17.43 9.65
CA GLN A 24 6.58 17.38 9.08
C GLN A 24 6.30 16.08 8.34
N LEU A 25 6.85 14.99 8.84
CA LEU A 25 6.62 13.66 8.30
C LEU A 25 5.55 12.96 9.13
N GLY A 26 4.31 13.10 8.69
CA GLY A 26 3.18 12.47 9.33
C GLY A 26 2.58 11.39 8.46
N CYS A 27 1.61 10.66 9.02
CA CYS A 27 0.88 9.63 8.31
C CYS A 27 -0.56 10.06 8.11
N LYS A 28 -1.09 9.80 6.93
CA LYS A 28 -2.51 10.05 6.65
C LYS A 28 -3.34 9.00 7.37
N GLU A 29 -4.28 9.45 8.20
CA GLU A 29 -5.09 8.53 8.98
C GLU A 29 -5.96 7.62 8.12
N SER A 30 -6.44 8.13 6.98
CA SER A 30 -7.24 7.32 6.06
C SER A 30 -6.46 6.12 5.52
N ILE A 31 -5.17 6.30 5.26
CA ILE A 31 -4.30 5.22 4.81
C ILE A 31 -4.05 4.23 5.93
N LEU A 32 -3.77 4.73 7.14
CA LEU A 32 -3.55 3.89 8.32
C LEU A 32 -4.79 3.06 8.63
N GLN A 33 -5.96 3.67 8.54
CA GLN A 33 -7.23 2.98 8.78
C GLN A 33 -7.42 1.83 7.79
N LYS A 34 -7.09 2.06 6.52
CA LYS A 34 -7.22 1.04 5.49
C LYS A 34 -6.26 -0.12 5.70
N ILE A 35 -5.01 0.20 6.07
CA ILE A 35 -4.03 -0.83 6.38
C ILE A 35 -4.48 -1.67 7.57
N ASP A 36 -4.95 -1.02 8.63
CA ASP A 36 -5.44 -1.72 9.82
C ASP A 36 -6.60 -2.63 9.47
N GLN A 37 -7.53 -2.16 8.66
CA GLN A 37 -8.69 -2.92 8.21
C GLN A 37 -8.26 -4.18 7.44
N ILE A 38 -7.33 -4.04 6.52
CA ILE A 38 -6.83 -5.14 5.71
C ILE A 38 -6.08 -6.14 6.58
N MET A 39 -5.23 -5.67 7.49
CA MET A 39 -4.49 -6.53 8.38
C MET A 39 -5.41 -7.32 9.30
N THR A 40 -6.44 -6.67 9.85
CA THR A 40 -7.41 -7.32 10.70
C THR A 40 -8.18 -8.39 9.93
N ASP A 41 -8.64 -8.06 8.74
CA ASP A 41 -9.40 -8.98 7.90
C ASP A 41 -8.56 -10.21 7.52
N MET A 42 -7.32 -10.00 7.10
CA MET A 42 -6.42 -11.10 6.75
C MET A 42 -6.09 -11.97 7.96
N SER A 43 -5.89 -11.35 9.13
CA SER A 43 -5.59 -12.09 10.36
C SER A 43 -6.78 -12.90 10.85
N ASN A 44 -8.01 -12.47 10.53
CA ASN A 44 -9.22 -13.23 10.84
C ASN A 44 -9.42 -14.42 9.90
N ARG A 45 -8.95 -14.30 8.65
CA ARG A 45 -9.08 -15.36 7.67
C ARG A 45 -7.95 -16.37 7.71
N HIS A 46 -6.77 -15.96 8.15
CA HIS A 46 -5.58 -16.80 8.13
C HIS A 46 -4.83 -16.69 9.44
N SER A 47 -4.37 -17.82 9.97
CA SER A 47 -3.57 -17.84 11.18
C SER A 47 -2.14 -17.35 10.93
N LYS A 48 -1.73 -17.32 9.67
CA LYS A 48 -0.40 -16.84 9.28
C LYS A 48 -0.56 -15.97 8.05
N VAL A 49 -0.06 -14.75 8.12
CA VAL A 49 -0.14 -13.78 7.03
C VAL A 49 1.26 -13.41 6.60
N TYR A 50 1.54 -13.53 5.30
CA TYR A 50 2.79 -13.06 4.74
C TYR A 50 2.60 -11.62 4.28
N PHE A 51 3.50 -10.75 4.72
CA PHE A 51 3.46 -9.33 4.38
C PHE A 51 4.64 -9.00 3.49
N MET A 52 4.37 -8.30 2.39
CA MET A 52 5.41 -7.87 1.47
C MET A 52 5.15 -6.42 1.09
N ARG A 53 6.21 -5.65 1.01
CA ARG A 53 6.16 -4.28 0.54
C ARG A 53 7.03 -4.16 -0.70
N TYR A 54 6.50 -3.48 -1.72
CA TYR A 54 7.28 -3.21 -2.93
C TYR A 54 6.88 -1.87 -3.53
N ASP A 55 7.77 -1.34 -4.34
CA ASP A 55 7.57 -0.07 -5.02
C ASP A 55 7.49 -0.30 -6.51
N VAL A 56 6.62 0.46 -7.17
CA VAL A 56 6.48 0.43 -8.62
C VAL A 56 6.81 1.82 -9.14
N ARG A 57 7.77 1.91 -10.04
CA ARG A 57 8.18 3.15 -10.68
C ARG A 57 8.10 3.02 -12.18
N PHE A 58 7.72 4.13 -12.81
CA PHE A 58 7.74 4.20 -14.26
C PHE A 58 8.89 5.10 -14.71
N PRO A 59 9.61 4.72 -15.76
CA PRO A 59 10.76 5.52 -16.22
C PRO A 59 10.33 6.93 -16.60
N GLN A 60 11.23 7.89 -16.38
CA GLN A 60 11.03 9.24 -16.83
C GLN A 60 10.94 9.26 -18.36
N GLY A 61 10.03 10.07 -18.89
CA GLY A 61 9.88 10.16 -20.33
C GLY A 61 9.14 9.01 -20.96
N TYR A 62 8.46 8.21 -20.15
CA TYR A 62 7.71 7.06 -20.65
C TYR A 62 6.53 7.46 -21.54
N GLY A 63 6.16 8.73 -21.55
CA GLY A 63 5.13 9.22 -22.46
C GLY A 63 3.71 9.02 -22.00
N HIS A 64 3.51 8.53 -20.79
CA HIS A 64 2.17 8.34 -20.25
C HIS A 64 1.68 9.57 -19.54
N PRO A 65 0.37 9.85 -19.64
CA PRO A 65 -0.21 10.90 -18.83
C PRO A 65 -0.08 10.56 -17.34
N ASN A 66 -0.18 11.58 -16.52
CA ASN A 66 -0.02 11.44 -15.08
C ASN A 66 -1.29 10.84 -14.45
N ASP A 67 -1.65 9.61 -14.86
CA ASP A 67 -2.81 8.90 -14.36
C ASP A 67 -2.40 7.53 -13.82
N ASN A 68 -3.36 6.78 -13.35
CA ASN A 68 -3.12 5.49 -12.70
C ASN A 68 -3.37 4.30 -13.61
N GLU A 69 -3.65 4.52 -14.89
CA GLU A 69 -4.10 3.44 -15.76
C GLU A 69 -3.08 2.32 -15.90
N LEU A 70 -1.82 2.69 -16.18
CA LEU A 70 -0.78 1.69 -16.39
C LEU A 70 -0.50 0.90 -15.10
N PHE A 71 -0.46 1.58 -13.96
CA PHE A 71 -0.29 0.92 -12.69
C PHE A 71 -1.46 -0.02 -12.40
N SER A 72 -2.69 0.44 -12.64
CA SER A 72 -3.89 -0.37 -12.39
C SER A 72 -3.88 -1.64 -13.21
N GLN A 73 -3.47 -1.58 -14.47
CA GLN A 73 -3.37 -2.76 -15.32
C GLN A 73 -2.35 -3.75 -14.79
N PHE A 74 -1.18 -3.25 -14.41
CA PHE A 74 -0.12 -4.09 -13.85
C PHE A 74 -0.59 -4.75 -12.56
N GLN A 75 -1.12 -3.97 -11.64
CA GLN A 75 -1.51 -4.44 -10.32
C GLN A 75 -2.67 -5.44 -10.42
N GLU A 76 -3.65 -5.15 -11.26
CA GLU A 76 -4.79 -6.04 -11.46
C GLU A 76 -4.34 -7.41 -11.97
N SER A 77 -3.45 -7.43 -12.94
CA SER A 77 -2.91 -8.66 -13.51
C SER A 77 -2.13 -9.45 -12.45
N PHE A 78 -1.30 -8.77 -11.68
CA PHE A 78 -0.50 -9.41 -10.64
C PHE A 78 -1.38 -10.03 -9.56
N ILE A 79 -2.39 -9.30 -9.09
CA ILE A 79 -3.30 -9.76 -8.06
C ILE A 79 -4.14 -10.94 -8.57
N LYS A 80 -4.60 -10.87 -9.81
CA LYS A 80 -5.36 -11.95 -10.42
C LYS A 80 -4.57 -13.26 -10.45
N ASN A 81 -3.28 -13.16 -10.81
CA ASN A 81 -2.40 -14.32 -10.80
C ASN A 81 -2.22 -14.91 -9.40
N ARG A 82 -2.10 -14.04 -8.38
CA ARG A 82 -1.96 -14.51 -6.99
C ARG A 82 -3.23 -15.19 -6.51
N LYS A 83 -4.41 -14.67 -6.90
CA LYS A 83 -5.69 -15.31 -6.57
C LYS A 83 -5.81 -16.70 -7.19
N ARG A 84 -5.43 -16.83 -8.45
CA ARG A 84 -5.47 -18.12 -9.14
C ARG A 84 -4.57 -19.15 -8.47
N ALA A 85 -3.45 -18.70 -7.93
CA ALA A 85 -2.51 -19.56 -7.24
C ALA A 85 -2.94 -19.90 -5.81
N GLY A 86 -4.04 -19.30 -5.32
CA GLY A 86 -4.58 -19.60 -4.00
C GLY A 86 -3.97 -18.82 -2.85
N TYR A 87 -3.29 -17.71 -3.14
CA TYR A 87 -2.61 -16.92 -2.10
C TYR A 87 -3.51 -15.94 -1.35
N ASP A 88 -4.75 -15.78 -1.79
CA ASP A 88 -5.72 -14.87 -1.18
C ASP A 88 -5.13 -13.47 -0.94
N PRO A 89 -4.75 -12.75 -2.00
CA PRO A 89 -4.07 -11.46 -1.85
C PRO A 89 -5.00 -10.34 -1.41
N ALA A 90 -4.45 -9.46 -0.57
CA ALA A 90 -5.05 -8.16 -0.25
C ALA A 90 -3.94 -7.13 -0.29
N TYR A 91 -4.25 -5.91 -0.73
CA TYR A 91 -3.21 -4.91 -0.85
C TYR A 91 -3.77 -3.50 -0.68
N ILE A 92 -2.84 -2.59 -0.39
CA ILE A 92 -3.10 -1.16 -0.46
C ILE A 92 -1.95 -0.52 -1.24
N ALA A 93 -2.27 0.41 -2.13
CA ALA A 93 -1.30 1.12 -2.92
C ALA A 93 -1.43 2.62 -2.69
N VAL A 94 -0.31 3.29 -2.50
CA VAL A 94 -0.26 4.73 -2.30
C VAL A 94 0.60 5.33 -3.41
N ARG A 95 0.01 6.29 -4.13
CA ARG A 95 0.71 6.99 -5.19
C ARG A 95 1.47 8.16 -4.62
N GLU A 96 2.72 8.29 -5.03
CA GLU A 96 3.56 9.43 -4.71
C GLU A 96 3.93 10.14 -5.99
N CYS A 97 3.71 11.46 -6.03
CA CYS A 97 4.13 12.28 -7.16
C CYS A 97 5.31 13.12 -6.71
N SER A 98 6.49 12.83 -7.25
CA SER A 98 7.66 13.64 -6.96
C SER A 98 7.66 14.90 -7.81
N LYS A 99 8.50 15.87 -7.42
CA LYS A 99 8.68 17.10 -8.20
C LYS A 99 9.22 16.82 -9.59
N GLU A 100 9.82 15.67 -9.79
CA GLU A 100 10.40 15.26 -11.06
C GLU A 100 9.40 14.55 -11.97
N LYS A 101 8.12 14.53 -11.57
CA LYS A 101 7.00 14.00 -12.35
C LYS A 101 7.09 12.51 -12.62
N HIS A 102 7.80 11.77 -11.78
CA HIS A 102 7.80 10.31 -11.84
C HIS A 102 6.60 9.76 -11.11
N GLN A 103 5.88 8.87 -11.74
CA GLN A 103 4.85 8.11 -11.04
C GLN A 103 5.51 7.03 -10.21
N HIS A 104 5.18 7.00 -8.94
CA HIS A 104 5.80 6.12 -7.98
C HIS A 104 4.72 5.60 -7.03
N TYR A 105 4.65 4.29 -6.89
CA TYR A 105 3.62 3.65 -6.07
C TYR A 105 4.28 2.80 -5.00
N HIS A 106 3.83 3.00 -3.77
CA HIS A 106 4.22 2.14 -2.65
C HIS A 106 3.09 1.16 -2.42
N VAL A 107 3.38 -0.12 -2.44
CA VAL A 107 2.38 -1.17 -2.30
C VAL A 107 2.70 -2.01 -1.09
N ALA A 108 1.68 -2.25 -0.25
CA ALA A 108 1.75 -3.23 0.83
C ALA A 108 0.83 -4.38 0.42
N LEU A 109 1.39 -5.57 0.33
CA LEU A 109 0.69 -6.78 -0.11
C LEU A 109 0.68 -7.79 1.01
N MET A 110 -0.49 -8.40 1.24
CA MET A 110 -0.63 -9.47 2.23
C MET A 110 -1.16 -10.71 1.54
N LEU A 111 -0.60 -11.85 1.90
CA LEU A 111 -0.94 -13.13 1.33
C LEU A 111 -1.16 -14.14 2.44
N ASP A 112 -1.86 -15.25 2.13
CA ASP A 112 -1.95 -16.38 3.04
C ASP A 112 -0.55 -16.91 3.32
N GLY A 113 -0.11 -16.79 4.56
CA GLY A 113 1.24 -17.16 4.95
C GLY A 113 1.51 -18.66 4.91
N HIS A 114 0.47 -19.48 4.91
CA HIS A 114 0.63 -20.94 4.80
C HIS A 114 0.94 -21.35 3.36
N LYS A 115 0.55 -20.53 2.40
CA LYS A 115 0.83 -20.77 0.99
C LYS A 115 2.17 -20.19 0.56
N THR A 116 2.64 -19.18 1.27
CA THR A 116 3.86 -18.43 0.92
C THR A 116 4.99 -18.90 1.84
N GLN A 117 5.96 -19.56 1.29
CA GLN A 117 7.10 -20.04 2.06
C GLN A 117 8.39 -19.53 1.46
#